data_cc37739259d5eb60dd78f8deccedbf28
#
_entry.id   cc37739259d5eb60dd78f8deccedbf28
#
_cell.length_a   1.000
_cell.length_b   1.000
_cell.length_c   1.000
_cell.angle_alpha   90.00
_cell.angle_beta   90.00
_cell.angle_gamma   90.00
#
_symmetry.space_group_name_H-M   'P 1'
#
loop_
_entity.id
_entity.type
_entity.pdbx_description
1 polymer ?
#
loop_
_entity_poly.entity_id
_entity_poly.type
_entity_poly.pdbx_seq_one_letter_code
_entity_poly.pdbx_strand_id
1 'polypeptide(L)'
;LLVMIFSPEFVAEKLSIFDTEYLKPFVERGSNFKNRIGREEEVSGEIRSSIWEIYHEWQQKKEGYPLMIKANVLRILTMLIRAYQDESKSGEMLREKKNAMKRLEQAFNYIDDHYCEKITLEEVASSVYMSSNYFSSYFRKVTNISFSDYVTRMRINHARELLRETDKNVTEIAMECGFNNISNFYRLYKKHV
;
A
#
# COMPACT_ATOMS: atom_id res chain seq x y z
N LEU A 1 -6.38 27.53 12.90
CA LEU A 1 -6.66 26.13 12.57
C LEU A 1 -5.77 25.73 11.39
N LEU A 2 -4.90 24.75 11.58
CA LEU A 2 -4.11 24.13 10.51
C LEU A 2 -4.81 22.83 10.10
N VAL A 3 -5.12 22.69 8.82
CA VAL A 3 -5.73 21.48 8.25
C VAL A 3 -4.74 20.88 7.27
N MET A 4 -4.43 19.61 7.44
CA MET A 4 -3.57 18.85 6.56
C MET A 4 -4.41 17.78 5.84
N ILE A 5 -4.44 17.85 4.51
CA ILE A 5 -5.16 16.91 3.65
C ILE A 5 -4.12 16.26 2.73
N PHE A 6 -4.09 14.95 2.71
CA PHE A 6 -3.22 14.17 1.80
C PHE A 6 -3.99 12.98 1.26
N SER A 7 -3.64 12.56 0.04
CA SER A 7 -4.22 11.36 -0.55
C SER A 7 -3.54 10.10 0.01
N PRO A 8 -4.23 8.95 0.05
CA PRO A 8 -3.59 7.69 0.42
C PRO A 8 -2.37 7.37 -0.43
N GLU A 9 -2.38 7.71 -1.72
CA GLU A 9 -1.28 7.49 -2.66
C GLU A 9 -0.02 8.28 -2.27
N PHE A 10 -0.16 9.47 -1.70
CA PHE A 10 0.97 10.27 -1.22
C PHE A 10 1.81 9.50 -0.19
N VAL A 11 1.14 8.72 0.64
CA VAL A 11 1.78 7.89 1.66
C VAL A 11 2.22 6.55 1.07
N ALA A 12 1.41 5.97 0.16
CA ALA A 12 1.48 4.58 -0.28
C ALA A 12 2.24 4.34 -1.60
N GLU A 13 2.76 5.36 -2.29
CA GLU A 13 3.29 5.25 -3.66
C GLU A 13 4.46 4.27 -3.86
N LYS A 14 5.01 3.70 -2.80
CA LYS A 14 5.93 2.54 -2.76
C LYS A 14 5.90 1.87 -1.39
N LEU A 15 4.87 2.14 -0.58
CA LEU A 15 4.71 1.42 0.66
C LEU A 15 4.24 0.00 0.32
N SER A 16 4.83 -0.96 0.97
CA SER A 16 4.32 -2.33 1.01
C SER A 16 2.85 -2.26 1.45
N ILE A 17 2.04 -3.20 1.01
CA ILE A 17 0.63 -3.34 1.42
C ILE A 17 0.47 -3.35 2.95
N PHE A 18 1.54 -3.69 3.69
CA PHE A 18 1.62 -3.60 5.15
C PHE A 18 1.44 -2.17 5.67
N ASP A 19 1.96 -1.21 4.95
CA ASP A 19 1.85 0.20 5.33
C ASP A 19 0.42 0.71 5.13
N THR A 20 -0.32 0.17 4.16
CA THR A 20 -1.74 0.51 3.96
C THR A 20 -2.64 -0.05 5.06
N GLU A 21 -2.29 -1.19 5.68
CA GLU A 21 -3.06 -1.72 6.82
C GLU A 21 -2.90 -0.86 8.07
N TYR A 22 -1.74 -0.26 8.28
CA TYR A 22 -1.56 0.75 9.32
C TYR A 22 -2.39 2.01 9.08
N LEU A 23 -2.77 2.30 7.82
CA LEU A 23 -3.64 3.43 7.49
C LEU A 23 -5.13 3.12 7.64
N LYS A 24 -5.54 1.84 7.70
CA LYS A 24 -6.95 1.44 7.85
C LYS A 24 -7.68 2.12 9.02
N PRO A 25 -7.11 2.27 10.22
CA PRO A 25 -7.79 2.97 11.30
C PRO A 25 -8.20 4.41 10.94
N PHE A 26 -7.51 5.04 9.99
CA PHE A 26 -7.79 6.41 9.54
C PHE A 26 -8.77 6.45 8.37
N VAL A 27 -8.87 5.39 7.58
CA VAL A 27 -9.71 5.28 6.38
C VAL A 27 -11.03 4.59 6.69
N GLU A 28 -10.99 3.48 7.42
CA GLU A 28 -12.16 2.73 7.87
C GLU A 28 -12.58 3.23 9.25
N ARG A 29 -13.39 4.28 9.28
CA ARG A 29 -13.93 4.83 10.54
C ARG A 29 -14.83 3.83 11.24
N GLY A 30 -14.27 3.05 12.17
CA GLY A 30 -15.05 2.23 13.10
C GLY A 30 -15.67 3.09 14.19
N SER A 31 -16.76 2.60 14.82
CA SER A 31 -17.48 3.29 15.92
C SER A 31 -16.61 3.59 17.16
N ASN A 32 -15.44 2.99 17.28
CA ASN A 32 -14.53 3.12 18.41
C ASN A 32 -13.26 3.92 18.09
N PHE A 33 -13.24 4.68 16.99
CA PHE A 33 -12.09 5.48 16.62
C PHE A 33 -12.07 6.80 17.41
N LYS A 34 -11.04 6.99 18.24
CA LYS A 34 -10.82 8.23 18.98
C LYS A 34 -10.36 9.33 18.02
N ASN A 35 -11.27 10.26 17.68
CA ASN A 35 -11.04 11.30 16.68
C ASN A 35 -10.23 12.51 17.21
N ARG A 36 -9.87 12.50 18.49
CA ARG A 36 -9.26 13.66 19.15
C ARG A 36 -8.18 13.22 20.13
N ILE A 37 -7.01 13.82 19.99
CA ILE A 37 -5.93 13.71 20.99
C ILE A 37 -6.06 14.87 21.97
N GLY A 38 -6.09 14.56 23.26
CA GLY A 38 -6.07 15.55 24.33
C GLY A 38 -4.72 16.27 24.37
N ARG A 39 -4.73 17.50 24.86
CA ARG A 39 -3.49 18.29 25.03
C ARG A 39 -2.54 17.68 26.05
N GLU A 40 -3.06 16.95 27.01
CA GLU A 40 -2.39 16.25 28.11
C GLU A 40 -1.76 14.91 27.69
N GLU A 41 -2.10 14.42 26.53
CA GLU A 41 -1.51 13.17 26.04
C GLU A 41 -0.06 13.43 25.60
N GLU A 42 0.87 12.59 26.06
CA GLU A 42 2.31 12.71 25.80
C GLU A 42 2.62 12.88 24.30
N VAL A 43 1.92 12.10 23.46
CA VAL A 43 2.06 12.13 22.02
C VAL A 43 1.63 13.47 21.38
N SER A 44 0.81 14.29 22.07
CA SER A 44 0.29 15.55 21.55
C SER A 44 1.39 16.57 21.24
N GLY A 45 2.44 16.62 22.08
CA GLY A 45 3.59 17.51 21.89
C GLY A 45 4.38 17.19 20.65
N GLU A 46 4.70 15.90 20.46
CA GLU A 46 5.48 15.42 19.31
C GLU A 46 4.72 15.57 17.98
N ILE A 47 3.41 15.27 17.98
CA ILE A 47 2.57 15.48 16.79
C ILE A 47 2.54 16.96 16.41
N ARG A 48 2.40 17.85 17.38
CA ARG A 48 2.42 19.31 17.16
C ARG A 48 3.74 19.78 16.55
N SER A 49 4.87 19.29 17.06
CA SER A 49 6.19 19.59 16.50
C SER A 49 6.29 19.15 15.04
N SER A 50 5.91 17.92 14.75
CA SER A 50 5.92 17.40 13.38
C SER A 50 5.01 18.19 12.42
N ILE A 51 3.85 18.68 12.89
CA ILE A 51 2.96 19.54 12.10
C ILE A 51 3.62 20.88 11.81
N TRP A 52 4.33 21.48 12.78
CA TRP A 52 5.06 22.71 12.57
C TRP A 52 6.24 22.55 11.62
N GLU A 53 6.96 21.44 11.69
CA GLU A 53 8.02 21.11 10.72
C GLU A 53 7.45 20.99 9.29
N ILE A 54 6.33 20.32 9.10
CA ILE A 54 5.64 20.25 7.79
C ILE A 54 5.31 21.65 7.28
N TYR A 55 4.77 22.52 8.14
CA TYR A 55 4.44 23.88 7.77
C TYR A 55 5.69 24.69 7.35
N HIS A 56 6.78 24.59 8.10
CA HIS A 56 8.03 25.27 7.78
C HIS A 56 8.65 24.77 6.49
N GLU A 57 8.71 23.46 6.27
CA GLU A 57 9.18 22.88 5.02
C GLU A 57 8.37 23.35 3.81
N TRP A 58 7.04 23.42 3.97
CA TRP A 58 6.16 23.94 2.92
C TRP A 58 6.40 25.43 2.62
N GLN A 59 6.69 26.23 3.63
CA GLN A 59 6.97 27.66 3.45
C GLN A 59 8.35 27.90 2.81
N GLN A 60 9.36 27.19 3.26
CA GLN A 60 10.74 27.41 2.81
C GLN A 60 11.06 26.77 1.46
N LYS A 61 10.40 25.66 1.12
CA LYS A 61 10.57 24.91 -0.12
C LYS A 61 12.03 24.63 -0.50
N LYS A 62 12.88 24.33 0.51
CA LYS A 62 14.26 23.92 0.28
C LYS A 62 14.31 22.63 -0.54
N GLU A 63 15.43 22.37 -1.18
CA GLU A 63 15.62 21.12 -1.91
C GLU A 63 15.31 19.92 -0.99
N GLY A 64 14.51 18.97 -1.48
CA GLY A 64 14.07 17.79 -0.70
C GLY A 64 12.88 18.03 0.24
N TYR A 65 12.27 19.23 0.30
CA TYR A 65 11.12 19.51 1.17
C TYR A 65 9.94 18.51 1.02
N PRO A 66 9.61 17.95 -0.16
CA PRO A 66 8.52 16.97 -0.24
C PRO A 66 8.84 15.68 0.51
N LEU A 67 10.12 15.27 0.56
CA LEU A 67 10.57 14.11 1.32
C LEU A 67 10.46 14.35 2.82
N MET A 68 10.84 15.54 3.29
CA MET A 68 10.70 15.94 4.70
C MET A 68 9.25 16.00 5.13
N ILE A 69 8.36 16.54 4.29
CA ILE A 69 6.92 16.52 4.54
C ILE A 69 6.42 15.08 4.64
N LYS A 70 6.77 14.20 3.71
CA LYS A 70 6.38 12.79 3.70
C LYS A 70 6.86 12.06 4.96
N ALA A 71 8.10 12.27 5.36
CA ALA A 71 8.68 11.69 6.57
C ALA A 71 7.91 12.11 7.83
N ASN A 72 7.58 13.40 7.97
CA ASN A 72 6.82 13.90 9.11
C ASN A 72 5.36 13.40 9.11
N VAL A 73 4.71 13.27 7.96
CA VAL A 73 3.38 12.64 7.84
C VAL A 73 3.44 11.20 8.32
N LEU A 74 4.41 10.41 7.87
CA LEU A 74 4.60 9.02 8.30
C LEU A 74 4.87 8.92 9.80
N ARG A 75 5.68 9.84 10.35
CA ARG A 75 5.95 9.94 11.79
C ARG A 75 4.67 10.19 12.59
N ILE A 76 3.84 11.14 12.17
CA ILE A 76 2.55 11.43 12.82
C ILE A 76 1.65 10.20 12.79
N LEU A 77 1.49 9.54 11.63
CA LEU A 77 0.68 8.34 11.48
C LEU A 77 1.16 7.21 12.40
N THR A 78 2.48 7.01 12.49
CA THR A 78 3.08 6.00 13.38
C THR A 78 2.80 6.30 14.86
N MET A 79 2.91 7.55 15.28
CA MET A 79 2.60 7.97 16.66
C MET A 79 1.12 7.74 16.97
N LEU A 80 0.22 8.08 16.05
CA LEU A 80 -1.22 7.85 16.20
C LEU A 80 -1.53 6.35 16.32
N ILE A 81 -0.93 5.50 15.48
CA ILE A 81 -1.10 4.04 15.54
C ILE A 81 -0.68 3.51 16.90
N ARG A 82 0.48 3.93 17.41
CA ARG A 82 0.98 3.51 18.72
C ARG A 82 0.07 3.95 19.86
N ALA A 83 -0.40 5.21 19.83
CA ALA A 83 -1.31 5.75 20.83
C ALA A 83 -2.67 5.02 20.85
N TYR A 84 -3.15 4.54 19.70
CA TYR A 84 -4.42 3.81 19.61
C TYR A 84 -4.31 2.30 19.85
N GLN A 85 -3.11 1.72 19.79
CA GLN A 85 -2.92 0.29 20.06
C GLN A 85 -3.15 -0.09 21.54
N ASP A 86 -2.94 0.82 22.46
CA ASP A 86 -3.09 0.55 23.90
C ASP A 86 -4.56 0.41 24.37
N GLU A 87 -5.54 0.89 23.60
CA GLU A 87 -6.96 0.84 23.98
C GLU A 87 -7.72 -0.38 23.42
N SER A 88 -7.15 -1.18 22.54
CA SER A 88 -7.83 -2.36 21.97
C SER A 88 -7.57 -3.64 22.78
N LYS A 89 -8.27 -3.81 23.91
CA LYS A 89 -8.31 -5.05 24.68
C LYS A 89 -9.03 -6.16 23.90
N SER A 90 -8.33 -6.87 23.02
CA SER A 90 -8.65 -8.26 22.68
C SER A 90 -7.46 -8.93 21.97
N GLY A 91 -6.57 -9.51 22.76
CA GLY A 91 -5.34 -10.15 22.29
C GLY A 91 -5.53 -11.24 21.23
N GLU A 92 -6.67 -11.93 21.23
CA GLU A 92 -6.99 -12.98 20.25
C GLU A 92 -7.32 -12.40 18.87
N MET A 93 -8.15 -11.37 18.81
CA MET A 93 -8.54 -10.70 17.56
C MET A 93 -7.36 -9.97 16.91
N LEU A 94 -6.47 -9.41 17.72
CA LEU A 94 -5.18 -8.83 17.24
C LEU A 94 -4.24 -9.91 16.69
N ARG A 95 -4.21 -11.08 17.32
CA ARG A 95 -3.37 -12.21 16.88
C ARG A 95 -3.85 -12.81 15.56
N GLU A 96 -5.17 -12.94 15.38
CA GLU A 96 -5.75 -13.40 14.11
C GLU A 96 -5.53 -12.39 13.00
N LYS A 97 -5.72 -11.10 13.26
CA LYS A 97 -5.41 -10.03 12.30
C LYS A 97 -3.93 -10.03 11.92
N LYS A 98 -3.02 -10.14 12.88
CA LYS A 98 -1.57 -10.21 12.63
C LYS A 98 -1.18 -11.45 11.82
N ASN A 99 -1.82 -12.59 12.07
CA ASN A 99 -1.59 -13.79 11.28
C ASN A 99 -2.13 -13.70 9.84
N ALA A 100 -3.32 -13.13 9.67
CA ALA A 100 -3.88 -12.87 8.34
C ALA A 100 -3.00 -11.89 7.55
N MET A 101 -2.46 -10.89 8.21
CA MET A 101 -1.54 -9.91 7.65
C MET A 101 -0.23 -10.57 7.19
N LYS A 102 0.40 -11.40 8.04
CA LYS A 102 1.62 -12.13 7.68
C LYS A 102 1.40 -13.06 6.48
N ARG A 103 0.23 -13.70 6.39
CA ARG A 103 -0.12 -14.54 5.22
C ARG A 103 -0.29 -13.71 3.95
N LEU A 104 -0.85 -12.52 4.08
CA LEU A 104 -0.98 -11.61 2.95
C LEU A 104 0.40 -11.14 2.46
N GLU A 105 1.32 -10.83 3.36
CA GLU A 105 2.73 -10.55 3.03
C GLU A 105 3.35 -11.67 2.20
N GLN A 106 3.23 -12.86 2.67
CA GLN A 106 3.73 -14.02 1.94
C GLN A 106 3.09 -14.13 0.54
N ALA A 107 1.78 -13.84 0.43
CA ALA A 107 1.10 -13.83 -0.85
C ALA A 107 1.65 -12.75 -1.81
N PHE A 108 1.95 -11.55 -1.30
CA PHE A 108 2.53 -10.49 -2.12
C PHE A 108 3.95 -10.81 -2.56
N ASN A 109 4.79 -11.32 -1.67
CA ASN A 109 6.13 -11.78 -2.04
C ASN A 109 6.05 -12.86 -3.12
N TYR A 110 5.14 -13.80 -2.98
CA TYR A 110 4.91 -14.82 -4.01
C TYR A 110 4.48 -14.22 -5.36
N ILE A 111 3.59 -13.22 -5.34
CA ILE A 111 3.19 -12.51 -6.55
C ILE A 111 4.37 -11.75 -7.17
N ASP A 112 5.15 -11.04 -6.36
CA ASP A 112 6.33 -10.27 -6.80
C ASP A 112 7.37 -11.17 -7.47
N ASP A 113 7.54 -12.38 -6.96
CA ASP A 113 8.50 -13.34 -7.53
C ASP A 113 7.99 -14.00 -8.83
N HIS A 114 6.64 -14.07 -9.04
CA HIS A 114 6.06 -14.90 -10.09
C HIS A 114 5.14 -14.15 -11.06
N TYR A 115 4.96 -12.84 -10.95
CA TYR A 115 3.97 -12.11 -11.78
C TYR A 115 4.26 -12.15 -13.28
N CYS A 116 5.50 -12.35 -13.69
CA CYS A 116 5.86 -12.55 -15.10
C CYS A 116 5.52 -13.95 -15.64
N GLU A 117 5.22 -14.90 -14.76
CA GLU A 117 4.89 -16.28 -15.11
C GLU A 117 3.37 -16.47 -15.16
N LYS A 118 2.95 -17.72 -15.47
CA LYS A 118 1.54 -18.09 -15.36
C LYS A 118 1.20 -18.24 -13.88
N ILE A 119 0.62 -17.21 -13.28
CA ILE A 119 0.19 -17.20 -11.88
C ILE A 119 -1.34 -17.18 -11.80
N THR A 120 -1.90 -18.02 -10.92
CA THR A 120 -3.34 -18.12 -10.67
C THR A 120 -3.68 -17.71 -9.23
N LEU A 121 -4.91 -17.28 -9.03
CA LEU A 121 -5.43 -16.93 -7.70
C LEU A 121 -5.40 -18.16 -6.76
N GLU A 122 -5.66 -19.36 -7.30
CA GLU A 122 -5.62 -20.63 -6.56
C GLU A 122 -4.23 -20.95 -6.04
N GLU A 123 -3.19 -20.76 -6.86
CA GLU A 123 -1.80 -21.00 -6.49
C GLU A 123 -1.39 -20.07 -5.35
N VAL A 124 -1.67 -18.76 -5.48
CA VAL A 124 -1.33 -17.78 -4.45
C VAL A 124 -2.10 -18.04 -3.16
N ALA A 125 -3.40 -18.32 -3.24
CA ALA A 125 -4.19 -18.65 -2.06
C ALA A 125 -3.65 -19.89 -1.33
N SER A 126 -3.27 -20.92 -2.09
CA SER A 126 -2.71 -22.17 -1.56
C SER A 126 -1.35 -21.93 -0.89
N SER A 127 -0.49 -21.08 -1.44
CA SER A 127 0.83 -20.76 -0.88
C SER A 127 0.74 -20.14 0.52
N VAL A 128 -0.40 -19.52 0.84
CA VAL A 128 -0.66 -18.87 2.15
C VAL A 128 -1.71 -19.58 3.00
N TYR A 129 -2.05 -20.81 2.63
CA TYR A 129 -3.04 -21.64 3.36
C TYR A 129 -4.42 -20.97 3.48
N MET A 130 -4.86 -20.31 2.40
CA MET A 130 -6.19 -19.70 2.31
C MET A 130 -7.00 -20.39 1.20
N SER A 131 -8.34 -20.42 1.36
CA SER A 131 -9.20 -20.77 0.23
C SER A 131 -9.24 -19.64 -0.80
N SER A 132 -9.38 -19.96 -2.09
CA SER A 132 -9.41 -18.98 -3.18
C SER A 132 -10.47 -17.90 -2.98
N ASN A 133 -11.66 -18.28 -2.49
CA ASN A 133 -12.75 -17.34 -2.21
C ASN A 133 -12.41 -16.36 -1.08
N TYR A 134 -11.84 -16.87 0.02
CA TYR A 134 -11.43 -16.02 1.14
C TYR A 134 -10.29 -15.09 0.72
N PHE A 135 -9.26 -15.62 0.06
CA PHE A 135 -8.13 -14.84 -0.44
C PHE A 135 -8.60 -13.73 -1.41
N SER A 136 -9.44 -14.07 -2.39
CA SER A 136 -9.97 -13.09 -3.36
C SER A 136 -10.69 -11.94 -2.68
N SER A 137 -11.58 -12.23 -1.73
CA SER A 137 -12.35 -11.24 -0.97
C SER A 137 -11.44 -10.39 -0.09
N TYR A 138 -10.50 -11.03 0.60
CA TYR A 138 -9.55 -10.36 1.49
C TYR A 138 -8.56 -9.50 0.71
N PHE A 139 -8.00 -10.02 -0.38
CA PHE A 139 -7.12 -9.30 -1.28
C PHE A 139 -7.79 -8.03 -1.83
N ARG A 140 -9.02 -8.18 -2.36
CA ARG A 140 -9.79 -7.03 -2.86
C ARG A 140 -10.12 -6.01 -1.77
N LYS A 141 -10.43 -6.46 -0.55
CA LYS A 141 -10.66 -5.58 0.60
C LYS A 141 -9.43 -4.75 0.95
N VAL A 142 -8.24 -5.33 0.85
CA VAL A 142 -6.97 -4.67 1.20
C VAL A 142 -6.46 -3.78 0.07
N THR A 143 -6.51 -4.26 -1.18
CA THR A 143 -5.92 -3.56 -2.34
C THR A 143 -6.91 -2.66 -3.08
N ASN A 144 -8.20 -2.75 -2.79
CA ASN A 144 -9.32 -2.14 -3.52
C ASN A 144 -9.41 -2.55 -5.01
N ILE A 145 -8.61 -3.51 -5.47
CA ILE A 145 -8.62 -4.03 -6.83
C ILE A 145 -8.64 -5.56 -6.83
N SER A 146 -8.99 -6.16 -7.96
CA SER A 146 -8.94 -7.62 -8.09
C SER A 146 -7.49 -8.11 -8.18
N PHE A 147 -7.25 -9.38 -7.82
CA PHE A 147 -5.96 -10.05 -8.02
C PHE A 147 -5.47 -9.94 -9.47
N SER A 148 -6.36 -10.20 -10.44
CA SER A 148 -6.05 -10.13 -11.87
C SER A 148 -5.64 -8.72 -12.32
N ASP A 149 -6.35 -7.68 -11.82
CA ASP A 149 -6.00 -6.28 -12.12
C ASP A 149 -4.67 -5.89 -11.47
N TYR A 150 -4.39 -6.40 -10.26
CA TYR A 150 -3.12 -6.16 -9.56
C TYR A 150 -1.94 -6.74 -10.35
N VAL A 151 -1.99 -8.03 -10.70
CA VAL A 151 -0.94 -8.68 -11.52
C VAL A 151 -0.78 -7.98 -12.87
N THR A 152 -1.90 -7.59 -13.51
CA THR A 152 -1.86 -6.85 -14.77
C THR A 152 -1.12 -5.51 -14.63
N ARG A 153 -1.39 -4.75 -13.56
CA ARG A 153 -0.68 -3.49 -13.30
C ARG A 153 0.81 -3.68 -13.08
N MET A 154 1.21 -4.70 -12.33
CA MET A 154 2.62 -5.03 -12.13
C MET A 154 3.31 -5.32 -13.46
N ARG A 155 2.72 -6.17 -14.31
CA ARG A 155 3.24 -6.48 -15.63
C ARG A 155 3.37 -5.24 -16.53
N ILE A 156 2.37 -4.37 -16.52
CA ILE A 156 2.40 -3.11 -17.29
C ILE A 156 3.49 -2.17 -16.77
N ASN A 157 3.65 -2.04 -15.46
CA ASN A 157 4.70 -1.20 -14.89
C ASN A 157 6.09 -1.73 -15.25
N HIS A 158 6.32 -3.03 -15.15
CA HIS A 158 7.57 -3.66 -15.58
C HIS A 158 7.83 -3.47 -17.09
N ALA A 159 6.80 -3.64 -17.92
CA ALA A 159 6.93 -3.39 -19.35
C ALA A 159 7.30 -1.92 -19.64
N ARG A 160 6.78 -0.96 -18.89
CA ARG A 160 7.15 0.46 -19.04
C ARG A 160 8.62 0.72 -18.69
N GLU A 161 9.13 0.05 -17.67
CA GLU A 161 10.56 0.13 -17.30
C GLU A 161 11.43 -0.44 -18.42
N LEU A 162 11.12 -1.65 -18.91
CA LEU A 162 11.87 -2.28 -19.99
C LEU A 162 11.82 -1.47 -21.32
N LEU A 163 10.67 -0.87 -21.63
CA LEU A 163 10.55 0.01 -22.80
C LEU A 163 11.41 1.28 -22.71
N ARG A 164 11.75 1.72 -21.52
CA ARG A 164 12.58 2.92 -21.29
C ARG A 164 14.06 2.60 -21.17
N GLU A 165 14.40 1.40 -20.71
CA GLU A 165 15.75 1.04 -20.30
C GLU A 165 16.43 0.08 -21.30
N THR A 166 15.69 -0.47 -22.27
CA THR A 166 16.22 -1.45 -23.21
C THR A 166 15.79 -1.16 -24.64
N ASP A 167 16.55 -1.69 -25.60
CA ASP A 167 16.24 -1.64 -27.04
C ASP A 167 15.43 -2.85 -27.53
N LYS A 168 14.87 -3.65 -26.62
CA LYS A 168 14.03 -4.82 -26.95
C LYS A 168 12.78 -4.37 -27.70
N ASN A 169 12.32 -5.20 -28.63
CA ASN A 169 11.05 -4.92 -29.29
C ASN A 169 9.85 -5.14 -28.37
N VAL A 170 8.74 -4.47 -28.67
CA VAL A 170 7.52 -4.47 -27.82
C VAL A 170 6.97 -5.89 -27.62
N THR A 171 7.10 -6.77 -28.60
CA THR A 171 6.61 -8.16 -28.54
C THR A 171 7.43 -8.97 -27.53
N GLU A 172 8.75 -8.84 -27.57
CA GLU A 172 9.66 -9.47 -26.61
C GLU A 172 9.36 -9.01 -25.18
N ILE A 173 9.24 -7.69 -24.98
CA ILE A 173 8.91 -7.12 -23.67
C ILE A 173 7.56 -7.63 -23.17
N ALA A 174 6.53 -7.68 -24.03
CA ALA A 174 5.23 -8.19 -23.64
C ALA A 174 5.31 -9.66 -23.16
N MET A 175 6.03 -10.50 -23.89
CA MET A 175 6.23 -11.90 -23.51
C MET A 175 7.01 -12.04 -22.21
N GLU A 176 8.09 -11.29 -22.04
CA GLU A 176 8.92 -11.28 -20.83
C GLU A 176 8.13 -10.84 -19.58
N CYS A 177 7.21 -9.90 -19.75
CA CYS A 177 6.30 -9.47 -18.70
C CYS A 177 5.10 -10.41 -18.46
N GLY A 178 5.05 -11.58 -19.10
CA GLY A 178 4.03 -12.60 -18.86
C GLY A 178 2.72 -12.41 -19.63
N PHE A 179 2.72 -11.64 -20.73
CA PHE A 179 1.57 -11.54 -21.61
C PHE A 179 1.65 -12.60 -22.72
N ASN A 180 0.66 -13.48 -22.79
CA ASN A 180 0.60 -14.53 -23.82
C ASN A 180 0.06 -14.04 -25.17
N ASN A 181 -0.40 -12.77 -25.25
CA ASN A 181 -1.02 -12.21 -26.44
C ASN A 181 -0.72 -10.71 -26.54
N ILE A 182 -0.08 -10.34 -27.64
CA ILE A 182 0.34 -8.95 -27.88
C ILE A 182 -0.85 -7.98 -28.04
N SER A 183 -1.96 -8.42 -28.63
CA SER A 183 -3.17 -7.59 -28.74
C SER A 183 -3.77 -7.28 -27.37
N ASN A 184 -3.77 -8.27 -26.46
CA ASN A 184 -4.21 -8.07 -25.09
C ASN A 184 -3.26 -7.14 -24.33
N PHE A 185 -1.94 -7.25 -24.54
CA PHE A 185 -0.96 -6.33 -24.01
C PHE A 185 -1.27 -4.89 -24.42
N TYR A 186 -1.41 -4.60 -25.72
CA TYR A 186 -1.70 -3.26 -26.21
C TYR A 186 -2.99 -2.68 -25.60
N ARG A 187 -4.05 -3.50 -25.53
CA ARG A 187 -5.33 -3.07 -24.94
C ARG A 187 -5.18 -2.70 -23.46
N LEU A 188 -4.47 -3.53 -22.69
CA LEU A 188 -4.24 -3.29 -21.26
C LEU A 188 -3.25 -2.15 -21.03
N TYR A 189 -2.19 -2.05 -21.82
CA TYR A 189 -1.23 -0.97 -21.75
C TYR A 189 -1.92 0.39 -21.96
N LYS A 190 -2.73 0.52 -23.02
CA LYS A 190 -3.52 1.76 -23.29
C LYS A 190 -4.52 2.10 -22.18
N LYS A 191 -5.00 1.09 -21.44
CA LYS A 191 -5.94 1.31 -20.32
C LYS A 191 -5.25 1.84 -19.06
N HIS A 192 -3.98 1.49 -18.85
CA HIS A 192 -3.25 1.73 -17.60
C HIS A 192 -2.18 2.81 -17.71
N VAL A 193 -1.87 3.26 -18.90
CA VAL A 193 -0.94 4.36 -19.23
C VAL A 193 -1.69 5.48 -19.92
#